data_25520675de569a7213358b5d061e3333
#
_entry.id   25520675de569a7213358b5d061e3333
#
_cell.length_a   1.000
_cell.length_b   1.000
_cell.length_c   1.000
_cell.angle_alpha   90.00
_cell.angle_beta   90.00
_cell.angle_gamma   90.00
#
_symmetry.space_group_name_H-M   'P 1'
#
loop_
_entity.id
_entity.type
_entity.pdbx_description
1 polymer ?
#
loop_
_entity_poly.entity_id
_entity_poly.type
_entity_poly.pdbx_seq_one_letter_code
_entity_poly.pdbx_strand_id
1 'polypeptide(L)'
;MRLISLQLAIVILMQLLPECAYAKSDFFNQSYRGWLWFEEKEQDNVDDLKQEALDNSHTPTKEEMQQAKHDNEEFKEELENLRHMMIRYPDNINYIRLYKEKEQQMLGGAMVLARNFAMTNFLNPNLADQLKAPQNIYGRNVLKSEKKARDQQIIKSLAPKIELFVFREVNCAHCLLLEKHLHSFANKYGFNVEAVSKDESKSSYFKTHNNSAITKALNLSVMPTVIAVTKDSSMRFELARGAVSIPDLEDKALLLAEYLKTHLNTVGQ
;
A
#
# COMPACT_ATOMS: atom_id res chain seq x y z
N MET A 1 -74.84 33.06 29.83
CA MET A 1 -74.61 32.04 28.78
C MET A 1 -73.35 32.27 27.95
N ARG A 2 -72.75 33.47 27.80
CA ARG A 2 -71.51 33.68 27.00
C ARG A 2 -70.16 33.26 27.66
N LEU A 3 -70.10 33.26 29.02
CA LEU A 3 -68.93 32.92 29.78
C LEU A 3 -68.63 31.41 29.81
N ILE A 4 -69.69 30.58 29.83
CA ILE A 4 -69.57 29.10 29.85
C ILE A 4 -69.11 28.57 28.48
N SER A 5 -69.51 29.23 27.39
CA SER A 5 -69.07 28.88 26.04
C SER A 5 -67.57 29.14 25.80
N LEU A 6 -67.03 30.20 26.42
CA LEU A 6 -65.61 30.55 26.28
C LEU A 6 -64.70 29.59 27.06
N GLN A 7 -65.13 29.15 28.22
CA GLN A 7 -64.39 28.16 29.03
C GLN A 7 -64.35 26.78 28.36
N LEU A 8 -65.47 26.39 27.73
CA LEU A 8 -65.53 25.11 27.01
C LEU A 8 -64.61 25.13 25.75
N ALA A 9 -64.53 26.26 25.06
CA ALA A 9 -63.64 26.45 23.89
C ALA A 9 -62.16 26.39 24.29
N ILE A 10 -61.76 26.91 25.43
CA ILE A 10 -60.37 26.89 25.93
C ILE A 10 -59.96 25.47 26.34
N VAL A 11 -60.86 24.70 26.96
CA VAL A 11 -60.59 23.31 27.32
C VAL A 11 -60.44 22.40 26.10
N ILE A 12 -61.22 22.63 25.04
CA ILE A 12 -61.13 21.90 23.78
C ILE A 12 -59.82 22.30 23.02
N LEU A 13 -59.42 23.56 23.09
CA LEU A 13 -58.15 24.01 22.45
C LEU A 13 -56.91 23.49 23.16
N MET A 14 -56.99 23.22 24.47
CA MET A 14 -55.87 22.61 25.22
C MET A 14 -55.70 21.10 24.95
N GLN A 15 -56.75 20.41 24.46
CA GLN A 15 -56.66 18.99 24.06
C GLN A 15 -56.15 18.80 22.62
N LEU A 16 -55.98 19.88 21.82
CA LEU A 16 -55.48 19.86 20.46
C LEU A 16 -54.00 20.25 20.34
N LEU A 17 -53.31 20.48 21.46
CA LEU A 17 -51.86 20.59 21.42
C LEU A 17 -51.30 19.21 21.15
N PRO A 18 -50.56 18.99 20.07
CA PRO A 18 -49.86 17.74 19.89
C PRO A 18 -48.93 17.56 21.10
N GLU A 19 -49.10 16.48 21.84
CA GLU A 19 -48.10 16.06 22.79
C GLU A 19 -46.78 16.06 21.99
N CYS A 20 -45.91 17.01 22.31
CA CYS A 20 -44.54 16.93 21.90
C CYS A 20 -44.05 15.56 22.41
N ALA A 21 -44.06 14.58 21.53
CA ALA A 21 -43.40 13.32 21.78
C ALA A 21 -41.97 13.67 22.12
N TYR A 22 -41.66 13.80 23.38
CA TYR A 22 -40.28 13.74 23.86
C TYR A 22 -39.81 12.37 23.41
N ALA A 23 -39.18 12.33 22.25
CA ALA A 23 -38.35 11.19 21.90
C ALA A 23 -37.25 11.15 22.97
N LYS A 24 -37.50 10.44 24.04
CA LYS A 24 -36.45 9.95 24.92
C LYS A 24 -35.55 9.13 24.04
N SER A 25 -34.50 9.77 23.50
CA SER A 25 -33.42 9.03 22.89
C SER A 25 -32.71 8.30 24.03
N ASP A 26 -33.15 7.11 24.32
CA ASP A 26 -32.46 6.18 25.22
C ASP A 26 -31.03 5.90 24.72
N PHE A 27 -30.72 6.32 23.53
CA PHE A 27 -29.41 6.21 22.89
C PHE A 27 -28.28 6.88 23.70
N PHE A 28 -28.54 8.02 24.36
CA PHE A 28 -27.53 8.71 25.17
C PHE A 28 -27.49 8.27 26.63
N ASN A 29 -28.55 7.58 27.11
CA ASN A 29 -28.64 7.13 28.49
C ASN A 29 -28.23 5.66 28.67
N GLN A 30 -28.06 4.90 27.60
CA GLN A 30 -27.53 3.55 27.63
C GLN A 30 -26.03 3.65 27.43
N SER A 31 -25.26 3.65 28.54
CA SER A 31 -23.83 3.41 28.50
C SER A 31 -23.59 2.06 27.82
N TYR A 32 -22.63 2.00 26.88
CA TYR A 32 -22.26 0.82 26.10
C TYR A 32 -23.09 0.53 24.83
N ARG A 33 -23.86 1.48 24.31
CA ARG A 33 -24.48 1.40 22.98
C ARG A 33 -23.83 2.41 22.01
N GLY A 34 -23.50 1.97 20.83
CA GLY A 34 -23.02 2.83 19.73
C GLY A 34 -22.00 2.14 18.82
N TRP A 35 -21.59 2.83 17.79
CA TRP A 35 -20.63 2.36 16.76
C TRP A 35 -19.33 1.74 17.31
N LEU A 36 -18.86 2.16 18.49
CA LEU A 36 -17.62 1.65 19.12
C LEU A 36 -17.85 0.53 20.12
N TRP A 37 -19.11 0.20 20.43
CA TRP A 37 -19.45 -0.81 21.41
C TRP A 37 -20.21 -1.93 20.71
N PHE A 38 -19.64 -3.12 20.72
CA PHE A 38 -20.34 -4.32 20.32
C PHE A 38 -21.53 -4.49 21.26
N GLU A 39 -22.75 -4.48 20.73
CA GLU A 39 -23.88 -5.05 21.48
C GLU A 39 -23.59 -6.54 21.58
N GLU A 40 -23.44 -7.04 22.81
CA GLU A 40 -23.52 -8.47 23.05
C GLU A 40 -24.93 -8.90 22.61
N LYS A 41 -25.01 -9.43 21.39
CA LYS A 41 -26.18 -10.24 21.03
C LYS A 41 -26.23 -11.39 21.99
N GLU A 42 -27.44 -11.63 22.53
CA GLU A 42 -27.73 -12.73 23.45
C GLU A 42 -26.88 -13.97 23.10
N GLN A 43 -26.31 -14.58 24.13
CA GLN A 43 -25.33 -15.67 24.06
C GLN A 43 -25.73 -16.87 23.18
N ASP A 44 -27.04 -17.01 22.89
CA ASP A 44 -27.59 -18.10 22.08
C ASP A 44 -27.02 -18.18 20.66
N ASN A 45 -26.51 -17.07 20.10
CA ASN A 45 -26.02 -17.03 18.72
C ASN A 45 -24.51 -17.27 18.57
N VAL A 46 -23.75 -17.19 19.67
CA VAL A 46 -22.30 -17.42 19.65
C VAL A 46 -21.98 -18.91 19.76
N ASP A 47 -22.78 -19.61 20.52
CA ASP A 47 -22.64 -21.06 20.69
C ASP A 47 -23.15 -21.81 19.45
N ASP A 48 -24.22 -21.32 18.81
CA ASP A 48 -24.67 -21.82 17.50
C ASP A 48 -23.62 -21.60 16.41
N LEU A 49 -22.98 -20.43 16.35
CA LEU A 49 -21.90 -20.15 15.41
C LEU A 49 -20.63 -20.97 15.70
N LYS A 50 -20.34 -21.25 16.97
CA LYS A 50 -19.26 -22.17 17.35
C LYS A 50 -19.60 -23.60 17.02
N GLN A 51 -20.85 -24.01 17.22
CA GLN A 51 -21.34 -25.34 16.91
C GLN A 51 -21.30 -25.58 15.38
N GLU A 52 -21.74 -24.60 14.59
CA GLU A 52 -21.68 -24.63 13.13
C GLU A 52 -20.23 -24.62 12.60
N ALA A 53 -19.33 -23.88 13.25
CA ALA A 53 -17.90 -23.90 12.93
C ALA A 53 -17.20 -25.21 13.37
N LEU A 54 -17.68 -25.88 14.39
CA LEU A 54 -17.19 -27.19 14.86
C LEU A 54 -17.76 -28.34 14.02
N ASP A 55 -19.00 -28.23 13.56
CA ASP A 55 -19.64 -29.20 12.67
C ASP A 55 -19.00 -29.21 11.26
N ASN A 56 -18.36 -28.09 10.86
CA ASN A 56 -17.56 -27.98 9.65
C ASN A 56 -16.10 -28.46 9.82
N SER A 57 -15.75 -29.20 10.88
CA SER A 57 -14.41 -29.79 11.08
C SER A 57 -14.20 -31.06 10.27
N HIS A 58 -14.78 -31.11 9.07
CA HIS A 58 -14.55 -32.17 8.12
C HIS A 58 -13.08 -32.18 7.67
N THR A 59 -12.38 -33.28 7.96
CA THR A 59 -11.04 -33.48 7.38
C THR A 59 -11.21 -34.03 5.97
N PRO A 60 -10.73 -33.29 4.94
CA PRO A 60 -10.96 -33.69 3.55
C PRO A 60 -10.36 -35.06 3.25
N THR A 61 -11.10 -35.87 2.49
CA THR A 61 -10.64 -37.15 2.00
C THR A 61 -9.58 -36.95 0.88
N LYS A 62 -8.86 -38.03 0.55
CA LYS A 62 -7.90 -37.99 -0.56
C LYS A 62 -8.58 -37.70 -1.89
N GLU A 63 -9.76 -38.25 -2.09
CA GLU A 63 -10.58 -38.07 -3.28
C GLU A 63 -11.02 -36.61 -3.43
N GLU A 64 -11.52 -35.98 -2.36
CA GLU A 64 -11.89 -34.56 -2.36
C GLU A 64 -10.69 -33.65 -2.65
N MET A 65 -9.52 -33.94 -2.07
CA MET A 65 -8.30 -33.20 -2.36
C MET A 65 -7.84 -33.34 -3.81
N GLN A 66 -7.99 -34.53 -4.39
CA GLN A 66 -7.67 -34.77 -5.81
C GLN A 66 -8.64 -34.05 -6.72
N GLN A 67 -9.94 -34.09 -6.41
CA GLN A 67 -10.96 -33.37 -7.18
C GLN A 67 -10.71 -31.86 -7.14
N ALA A 68 -10.50 -31.29 -5.95
CA ALA A 68 -10.19 -29.88 -5.80
C ALA A 68 -8.92 -29.44 -6.57
N LYS A 69 -7.91 -30.32 -6.62
CA LYS A 69 -6.72 -30.08 -7.42
C LYS A 69 -7.04 -30.07 -8.91
N HIS A 70 -7.81 -31.05 -9.39
CA HIS A 70 -8.22 -31.16 -10.78
C HIS A 70 -9.03 -29.93 -11.23
N ASP A 71 -10.04 -29.52 -10.44
CA ASP A 71 -10.89 -28.38 -10.71
C ASP A 71 -10.08 -27.06 -10.79
N ASN A 72 -9.08 -26.91 -9.92
CA ASN A 72 -8.18 -25.75 -9.95
C ASN A 72 -7.25 -25.75 -11.18
N GLU A 73 -6.77 -26.93 -11.61
CA GLU A 73 -5.94 -27.06 -12.81
C GLU A 73 -6.76 -26.76 -14.06
N GLU A 74 -8.00 -27.28 -14.17
CA GLU A 74 -8.92 -26.99 -15.26
C GLU A 74 -9.26 -25.50 -15.34
N PHE A 75 -9.60 -24.90 -14.21
CA PHE A 75 -9.90 -23.45 -14.15
C PHE A 75 -8.72 -22.60 -14.62
N LYS A 76 -7.50 -22.97 -14.18
CA LYS A 76 -6.28 -22.27 -14.57
C LYS A 76 -6.01 -22.41 -16.07
N GLU A 77 -6.15 -23.59 -16.62
CA GLU A 77 -5.95 -23.85 -18.04
C GLU A 77 -6.95 -23.05 -18.89
N GLU A 78 -8.23 -23.04 -18.51
CA GLU A 78 -9.27 -22.26 -19.18
C GLU A 78 -8.96 -20.76 -19.16
N LEU A 79 -8.57 -20.21 -18.00
CA LEU A 79 -8.21 -18.80 -17.88
C LEU A 79 -7.00 -18.45 -18.76
N GLU A 80 -6.00 -19.33 -18.82
CA GLU A 80 -4.81 -19.13 -19.64
C GLU A 80 -5.13 -19.22 -21.13
N ASN A 81 -5.97 -20.16 -21.56
CA ASN A 81 -6.44 -20.30 -22.93
C ASN A 81 -7.22 -19.06 -23.37
N LEU A 82 -8.14 -18.55 -22.53
CA LEU A 82 -8.87 -17.29 -22.80
C LEU A 82 -7.91 -16.09 -22.91
N ARG A 83 -6.88 -16.04 -22.09
CA ARG A 83 -5.82 -15.00 -22.17
C ARG A 83 -5.09 -15.06 -23.50
N HIS A 84 -4.73 -16.25 -23.98
CA HIS A 84 -4.07 -16.44 -25.28
C HIS A 84 -4.99 -16.02 -26.42
N MET A 85 -6.28 -16.38 -26.36
CA MET A 85 -7.26 -15.96 -27.36
C MET A 85 -7.44 -14.45 -27.42
N MET A 86 -7.55 -13.80 -26.27
CA MET A 86 -7.66 -12.34 -26.16
C MET A 86 -6.45 -11.63 -26.78
N ILE A 87 -5.24 -12.11 -26.47
CA ILE A 87 -3.98 -11.52 -26.98
C ILE A 87 -3.85 -11.77 -28.49
N ARG A 88 -4.20 -12.95 -28.97
CA ARG A 88 -4.06 -13.31 -30.38
C ARG A 88 -5.07 -12.59 -31.28
N TYR A 89 -6.25 -12.30 -30.76
CA TYR A 89 -7.37 -11.70 -31.48
C TYR A 89 -7.91 -10.48 -30.73
N PRO A 90 -7.12 -9.39 -30.64
CA PRO A 90 -7.44 -8.22 -29.80
C PRO A 90 -8.69 -7.47 -30.26
N ASP A 91 -9.06 -7.58 -31.53
CA ASP A 91 -10.27 -6.96 -32.11
C ASP A 91 -11.55 -7.74 -31.77
N ASN A 92 -11.43 -8.95 -31.25
CA ASN A 92 -12.58 -9.76 -30.87
C ASN A 92 -13.01 -9.48 -29.43
N ILE A 93 -13.91 -8.53 -29.28
CA ILE A 93 -14.45 -8.09 -27.96
C ILE A 93 -15.02 -9.27 -27.15
N ASN A 94 -15.56 -10.31 -27.82
CA ASN A 94 -16.13 -11.45 -27.12
C ASN A 94 -15.06 -12.26 -26.36
N TYR A 95 -13.86 -12.42 -26.90
CA TYR A 95 -12.77 -13.10 -26.19
C TYR A 95 -12.31 -12.30 -24.98
N ILE A 96 -12.25 -10.97 -25.11
CA ILE A 96 -11.94 -10.08 -23.99
C ILE A 96 -13.02 -10.18 -22.90
N ARG A 97 -14.32 -10.22 -23.30
CA ARG A 97 -15.42 -10.38 -22.35
C ARG A 97 -15.35 -11.70 -21.59
N LEU A 98 -15.14 -12.81 -22.28
CA LEU A 98 -15.03 -14.15 -21.67
C LEU A 98 -13.86 -14.21 -20.68
N TYR A 99 -12.70 -13.68 -21.04
CA TYR A 99 -11.56 -13.58 -20.14
C TYR A 99 -11.90 -12.77 -18.88
N LYS A 100 -12.54 -11.61 -19.05
CA LYS A 100 -12.94 -10.74 -17.94
C LYS A 100 -13.97 -11.40 -17.02
N GLU A 101 -14.91 -12.13 -17.53
CA GLU A 101 -15.88 -12.88 -16.73
C GLU A 101 -15.18 -13.95 -15.88
N LYS A 102 -14.24 -14.67 -16.46
CA LYS A 102 -13.45 -15.69 -15.75
C LYS A 102 -12.52 -15.06 -14.70
N GLU A 103 -11.88 -13.93 -15.03
CA GLU A 103 -11.08 -13.15 -14.10
C GLU A 103 -11.89 -12.65 -12.90
N GLN A 104 -13.13 -12.15 -13.14
CA GLN A 104 -14.02 -11.72 -12.06
C GLN A 104 -14.45 -12.88 -11.17
N GLN A 105 -14.68 -14.07 -11.71
CA GLN A 105 -14.96 -15.27 -10.93
C GLN A 105 -13.79 -15.60 -9.99
N MET A 106 -12.55 -15.55 -10.51
CA MET A 106 -11.34 -15.77 -9.71
C MET A 106 -11.20 -14.73 -8.58
N LEU A 107 -11.39 -13.45 -8.90
CA LEU A 107 -11.30 -12.36 -7.92
C LEU A 107 -12.39 -12.47 -6.85
N GLY A 108 -13.62 -12.84 -7.23
CA GLY A 108 -14.71 -13.09 -6.29
C GLY A 108 -14.36 -14.20 -5.30
N GLY A 109 -13.84 -15.33 -5.79
CA GLY A 109 -13.35 -16.42 -4.93
C GLY A 109 -12.21 -15.99 -4.00
N ALA A 110 -11.26 -15.22 -4.53
CA ALA A 110 -10.14 -14.69 -3.73
C ALA A 110 -10.60 -13.75 -2.61
N MET A 111 -11.63 -12.93 -2.84
CA MET A 111 -12.21 -12.07 -1.80
C MET A 111 -12.88 -12.88 -0.69
N VAL A 112 -13.63 -13.93 -1.04
CA VAL A 112 -14.26 -14.84 -0.07
C VAL A 112 -13.18 -15.55 0.76
N LEU A 113 -12.14 -16.08 0.09
CA LEU A 113 -11.00 -16.72 0.76
C LEU A 113 -10.32 -15.77 1.74
N ALA A 114 -10.02 -14.54 1.32
CA ALA A 114 -9.37 -13.54 2.16
C ALA A 114 -10.20 -13.20 3.41
N ARG A 115 -11.52 -13.04 3.26
CA ARG A 115 -12.44 -12.82 4.38
C ARG A 115 -12.44 -14.01 5.35
N ASN A 116 -12.56 -15.23 4.83
CA ASN A 116 -12.60 -16.44 5.65
C ASN A 116 -11.25 -16.71 6.33
N PHE A 117 -10.13 -16.39 5.66
CA PHE A 117 -8.80 -16.45 6.26
C PHE A 117 -8.66 -15.47 7.44
N ALA A 118 -9.16 -14.24 7.28
CA ALA A 118 -9.19 -13.27 8.37
C ALA A 118 -10.10 -13.73 9.54
N MET A 119 -11.25 -14.32 9.22
CA MET A 119 -12.16 -14.88 10.23
C MET A 119 -11.53 -16.07 10.97
N THR A 120 -10.85 -16.97 10.26
CA THR A 120 -10.12 -18.09 10.86
C THR A 120 -9.06 -17.61 11.84
N ASN A 121 -8.29 -16.58 11.47
CA ASN A 121 -7.29 -15.97 12.36
C ASN A 121 -7.92 -15.27 13.57
N PHE A 122 -9.10 -14.69 13.40
CA PHE A 122 -9.84 -14.08 14.50
C PHE A 122 -10.35 -15.12 15.50
N LEU A 123 -10.91 -16.23 15.00
CA LEU A 123 -11.42 -17.33 15.81
C LEU A 123 -10.30 -18.18 16.43
N ASN A 124 -9.14 -18.24 15.80
CA ASN A 124 -7.98 -19.03 16.22
C ASN A 124 -6.73 -18.14 16.34
N PRO A 125 -6.62 -17.32 17.39
CA PRO A 125 -5.50 -16.37 17.53
C PRO A 125 -4.11 -17.04 17.54
N ASN A 126 -4.03 -18.29 17.94
CA ASN A 126 -2.80 -19.09 17.92
C ASN A 126 -2.29 -19.44 16.51
N LEU A 127 -3.16 -19.37 15.48
CA LEU A 127 -2.78 -19.54 14.08
C LEU A 127 -2.28 -18.24 13.45
N ALA A 128 -2.56 -17.09 14.07
CA ALA A 128 -2.17 -15.78 13.60
C ALA A 128 -0.86 -15.34 14.26
N ASP A 129 0.20 -15.15 13.49
CA ASP A 129 1.42 -14.50 13.98
C ASP A 129 1.19 -12.99 14.10
N GLN A 130 0.56 -12.58 15.20
CA GLN A 130 0.17 -11.19 15.45
C GLN A 130 1.38 -10.25 15.61
N LEU A 131 2.56 -10.79 15.90
CA LEU A 131 3.79 -10.01 16.01
C LEU A 131 4.35 -9.67 14.62
N LYS A 132 4.29 -10.62 13.68
CA LYS A 132 4.79 -10.42 12.31
C LYS A 132 3.74 -9.82 11.36
N ALA A 133 2.45 -10.13 11.60
CA ALA A 133 1.33 -9.67 10.78
C ALA A 133 0.15 -9.21 11.65
N PRO A 134 0.25 -8.06 12.32
CA PRO A 134 -0.81 -7.58 13.19
C PRO A 134 -2.10 -7.32 12.40
N GLN A 135 -3.21 -7.84 12.92
CA GLN A 135 -4.52 -7.75 12.30
C GLN A 135 -5.16 -6.36 12.46
N ASN A 136 -4.81 -5.64 13.53
CA ASN A 136 -5.35 -4.31 13.79
C ASN A 136 -4.53 -3.19 13.13
N ILE A 137 -5.18 -2.06 12.87
CA ILE A 137 -4.57 -0.91 12.20
C ILE A 137 -3.41 -0.30 13.01
N TYR A 138 -3.51 -0.32 14.34
CA TYR A 138 -2.47 0.21 15.22
C TYR A 138 -1.18 -0.59 15.09
N GLY A 139 -1.25 -1.92 15.23
CA GLY A 139 -0.09 -2.79 15.08
C GLY A 139 0.55 -2.70 13.70
N ARG A 140 -0.27 -2.60 12.62
CA ARG A 140 0.23 -2.39 11.26
C ARG A 140 0.97 -1.05 11.13
N ASN A 141 0.46 0.01 11.75
CA ASN A 141 1.12 1.32 11.73
C ASN A 141 2.44 1.31 12.50
N VAL A 142 2.49 0.61 13.64
CA VAL A 142 3.75 0.43 14.41
C VAL A 142 4.78 -0.29 13.57
N LEU A 143 4.45 -1.45 12.98
CA LEU A 143 5.38 -2.18 12.09
C LEU A 143 5.84 -1.34 10.90
N LYS A 144 4.92 -0.58 10.28
CA LYS A 144 5.27 0.31 9.17
C LYS A 144 6.23 1.43 9.61
N SER A 145 6.02 2.00 10.78
CA SER A 145 6.90 3.05 11.32
C SER A 145 8.28 2.51 11.69
N GLU A 146 8.34 1.32 12.29
CA GLU A 146 9.61 0.65 12.61
C GLU A 146 10.39 0.26 11.36
N LYS A 147 9.70 -0.31 10.35
CA LYS A 147 10.32 -0.59 9.06
C LYS A 147 10.91 0.68 8.45
N LYS A 148 10.11 1.76 8.39
CA LYS A 148 10.57 3.06 7.87
C LYS A 148 11.78 3.60 8.63
N ALA A 149 11.81 3.47 9.96
CA ALA A 149 12.94 3.90 10.78
C ALA A 149 14.21 3.09 10.46
N ARG A 150 14.10 1.76 10.34
CA ARG A 150 15.22 0.90 9.92
C ARG A 150 15.72 1.26 8.52
N ASP A 151 14.82 1.43 7.56
CA ASP A 151 15.14 1.78 6.18
C ASP A 151 15.90 3.11 6.12
N GLN A 152 15.45 4.11 6.89
CA GLN A 152 16.15 5.39 6.99
C GLN A 152 17.56 5.28 7.59
N GLN A 153 17.77 4.42 8.59
CA GLN A 153 19.09 4.15 9.14
C GLN A 153 20.01 3.48 8.13
N ILE A 154 19.49 2.53 7.36
CA ILE A 154 20.24 1.86 6.29
C ILE A 154 20.68 2.88 5.24
N ILE A 155 19.76 3.74 4.76
CA ILE A 155 20.11 4.79 3.78
C ILE A 155 21.16 5.76 4.34
N LYS A 156 21.01 6.21 5.59
CA LYS A 156 22.00 7.07 6.25
C LYS A 156 23.38 6.43 6.33
N SER A 157 23.44 5.12 6.52
CA SER A 157 24.72 4.40 6.57
C SER A 157 25.47 4.35 5.25
N LEU A 158 24.81 4.66 4.13
CA LEU A 158 25.42 4.76 2.80
C LEU A 158 26.13 6.11 2.59
N ALA A 159 25.61 7.20 3.14
CA ALA A 159 26.11 8.56 2.91
C ALA A 159 27.63 8.73 3.08
N PRO A 160 28.28 8.15 4.11
CA PRO A 160 29.73 8.21 4.25
C PRO A 160 30.50 7.38 3.22
N LYS A 161 29.86 6.48 2.49
CA LYS A 161 30.50 5.53 1.58
C LYS A 161 30.32 5.90 0.10
N ILE A 162 29.38 6.79 -0.22
CA ILE A 162 28.90 7.06 -1.56
C ILE A 162 28.86 8.56 -1.81
N GLU A 163 29.21 8.98 -3.00
CA GLU A 163 28.98 10.31 -3.55
C GLU A 163 27.97 10.24 -4.68
N LEU A 164 27.11 11.24 -4.79
CA LEU A 164 26.07 11.33 -5.80
C LEU A 164 26.43 12.40 -6.83
N PHE A 165 26.30 12.05 -8.10
CA PHE A 165 26.49 12.95 -9.22
C PHE A 165 25.19 13.07 -10.01
N VAL A 166 24.62 14.27 -10.09
CA VAL A 166 23.46 14.55 -10.94
C VAL A 166 23.91 15.16 -12.25
N PHE A 167 23.64 14.46 -13.34
CA PHE A 167 23.92 14.91 -14.70
C PHE A 167 22.75 15.72 -15.22
N ARG A 168 23.06 16.88 -15.81
CA ARG A 168 22.06 17.85 -16.26
C ARG A 168 22.41 18.51 -17.58
N GLU A 169 21.43 19.17 -18.20
CA GLU A 169 21.60 19.99 -19.41
C GLU A 169 20.78 21.28 -19.34
N VAL A 170 21.01 22.20 -20.26
CA VAL A 170 20.27 23.46 -20.36
C VAL A 170 18.79 23.21 -20.72
N ASN A 171 17.89 24.11 -20.28
CA ASN A 171 16.46 24.09 -20.59
C ASN A 171 15.73 22.77 -20.19
N CYS A 172 16.25 22.09 -19.19
CA CYS A 172 15.73 20.82 -18.72
C CYS A 172 14.80 21.03 -17.50
N ALA A 173 13.49 21.08 -17.73
CA ALA A 173 12.49 21.20 -16.65
C ALA A 173 12.53 20.02 -15.67
N HIS A 174 12.75 18.80 -16.17
CA HIS A 174 12.90 17.60 -15.34
C HIS A 174 14.15 17.65 -14.45
N CYS A 175 15.22 18.33 -14.90
CA CYS A 175 16.42 18.52 -14.08
C CYS A 175 16.12 19.35 -12.83
N LEU A 176 15.38 20.44 -12.96
CA LEU A 176 14.99 21.27 -11.83
C LEU A 176 14.15 20.49 -10.81
N LEU A 177 13.21 19.67 -11.28
CA LEU A 177 12.35 18.87 -10.42
C LEU A 177 13.15 17.78 -9.68
N LEU A 178 13.99 17.04 -10.39
CA LEU A 178 14.83 16.02 -9.79
C LEU A 178 15.81 16.62 -8.79
N GLU A 179 16.50 17.72 -9.14
CA GLU A 179 17.47 18.39 -8.27
C GLU A 179 16.83 18.85 -6.95
N LYS A 180 15.59 19.35 -7.01
CA LYS A 180 14.83 19.71 -5.80
C LYS A 180 14.57 18.50 -4.91
N HIS A 181 14.13 17.38 -5.48
CA HIS A 181 13.88 16.13 -4.73
C HIS A 181 15.20 15.56 -4.18
N LEU A 182 16.25 15.56 -5.02
CA LEU A 182 17.56 15.06 -4.65
C LEU A 182 18.19 15.92 -3.53
N HIS A 183 18.00 17.24 -3.56
CA HIS A 183 18.46 18.14 -2.47
C HIS A 183 17.77 17.81 -1.15
N SER A 184 16.45 17.61 -1.18
CA SER A 184 15.70 17.21 0.01
C SER A 184 16.13 15.82 0.52
N PHE A 185 16.36 14.87 -0.38
CA PHE A 185 16.88 13.55 -0.06
C PHE A 185 18.30 13.62 0.54
N ALA A 186 19.20 14.36 -0.10
CA ALA A 186 20.58 14.52 0.36
C ALA A 186 20.65 15.15 1.75
N ASN A 187 19.87 16.20 1.99
CA ASN A 187 19.81 16.85 3.31
C ASN A 187 19.24 15.91 4.39
N LYS A 188 18.23 15.11 4.04
CA LYS A 188 17.59 14.15 4.97
C LYS A 188 18.56 13.04 5.40
N TYR A 189 19.39 12.56 4.50
CA TYR A 189 20.24 11.38 4.70
C TYR A 189 21.72 11.68 4.84
N GLY A 190 22.16 12.90 4.54
CA GLY A 190 23.55 13.34 4.68
C GLY A 190 24.44 12.99 3.48
N PHE A 191 23.87 12.84 2.28
CA PHE A 191 24.66 12.59 1.07
C PHE A 191 25.36 13.85 0.56
N ASN A 192 26.60 13.67 0.10
CA ASN A 192 27.26 14.67 -0.74
C ASN A 192 26.78 14.53 -2.18
N VAL A 193 26.40 15.65 -2.82
CA VAL A 193 25.89 15.68 -4.17
C VAL A 193 26.59 16.78 -4.97
N GLU A 194 27.08 16.43 -6.15
CA GLU A 194 27.62 17.40 -7.10
C GLU A 194 26.85 17.30 -8.43
N ALA A 195 26.71 18.44 -9.10
CA ALA A 195 26.09 18.49 -10.43
C ALA A 195 27.15 18.45 -11.52
N VAL A 196 26.90 17.70 -12.59
CA VAL A 196 27.72 17.64 -13.78
C VAL A 196 26.90 18.15 -14.95
N SER A 197 27.33 19.24 -15.54
CA SER A 197 26.68 19.85 -16.72
C SER A 197 27.33 19.38 -18.00
N LYS A 198 26.47 19.10 -19.01
CA LYS A 198 26.87 18.78 -20.37
C LYS A 198 27.21 20.05 -21.19
N ASP A 199 26.64 21.19 -20.81
CA ASP A 199 26.52 22.39 -21.64
C ASP A 199 26.70 23.72 -20.86
N GLU A 200 27.45 23.69 -19.77
CA GLU A 200 27.74 24.85 -18.91
C GLU A 200 26.56 25.37 -18.09
N SER A 201 25.39 24.71 -18.12
CA SER A 201 24.26 25.07 -17.28
C SER A 201 24.57 24.86 -15.80
N LYS A 202 24.10 25.78 -14.91
CA LYS A 202 24.36 25.71 -13.49
C LYS A 202 23.16 25.18 -12.72
N SER A 203 23.41 24.33 -11.74
CA SER A 203 22.39 23.91 -10.76
C SER A 203 22.14 25.03 -9.75
N SER A 204 20.87 25.16 -9.31
CA SER A 204 20.50 26.04 -8.20
C SER A 204 20.71 25.38 -6.82
N TYR A 205 20.94 24.08 -6.79
CA TYR A 205 21.01 23.31 -5.55
C TYR A 205 22.39 22.75 -5.24
N PHE A 206 23.22 22.51 -6.29
CA PHE A 206 24.49 21.80 -6.15
C PHE A 206 25.63 22.54 -6.85
N LYS A 207 26.85 22.34 -6.32
CA LYS A 207 28.05 22.78 -7.01
C LYS A 207 28.13 22.08 -8.37
N THR A 208 28.29 22.85 -9.43
CA THR A 208 28.25 22.35 -10.80
C THR A 208 29.64 22.32 -11.42
N HIS A 209 29.98 21.20 -12.04
CA HIS A 209 31.17 20.99 -12.86
C HIS A 209 30.79 20.82 -14.31
N ASN A 210 31.43 21.56 -15.20
CA ASN A 210 31.22 21.43 -16.64
C ASN A 210 32.10 20.32 -17.18
N ASN A 211 31.49 19.20 -17.61
CA ASN A 211 32.23 18.09 -18.16
C ASN A 211 31.40 17.30 -19.19
N SER A 212 31.35 17.78 -20.41
CA SER A 212 30.65 17.08 -21.50
C SER A 212 31.33 15.75 -21.91
N ALA A 213 32.63 15.61 -21.65
CA ALA A 213 33.38 14.40 -21.99
C ALA A 213 32.93 13.22 -21.10
N ILE A 214 32.73 13.44 -19.82
CA ILE A 214 32.27 12.39 -18.87
C ILE A 214 30.84 11.93 -19.21
N THR A 215 29.98 12.85 -19.63
CA THR A 215 28.62 12.54 -20.06
C THR A 215 28.57 11.61 -21.26
N LYS A 216 29.48 11.89 -22.26
CA LYS A 216 29.65 11.04 -23.44
C LYS A 216 30.26 9.68 -23.07
N ALA A 217 31.31 9.68 -22.25
CA ALA A 217 31.99 8.45 -21.83
C ALA A 217 31.05 7.49 -21.04
N LEU A 218 30.10 8.03 -20.28
CA LEU A 218 29.09 7.27 -19.60
C LEU A 218 27.88 6.90 -20.45
N ASN A 219 27.86 7.33 -21.71
CA ASN A 219 26.77 7.11 -22.69
C ASN A 219 25.39 7.50 -22.15
N LEU A 220 25.30 8.65 -21.46
CA LEU A 220 24.07 9.15 -20.86
C LEU A 220 23.20 9.80 -21.95
N SER A 221 22.12 9.08 -22.30
CA SER A 221 21.17 9.52 -23.34
C SER A 221 19.98 10.30 -22.78
N VAL A 222 19.71 10.20 -21.48
CA VAL A 222 18.56 10.83 -20.80
C VAL A 222 19.05 11.73 -19.69
N MET A 223 18.53 12.96 -19.67
CA MET A 223 18.76 13.92 -18.59
C MET A 223 17.44 14.24 -17.87
N PRO A 224 17.46 14.40 -16.55
CA PRO A 224 18.59 14.19 -15.64
C PRO A 224 18.87 12.72 -15.36
N THR A 225 20.12 12.39 -15.00
CA THR A 225 20.52 11.08 -14.49
C THR A 225 21.31 11.26 -13.21
N VAL A 226 21.04 10.45 -12.16
CA VAL A 226 21.81 10.43 -10.92
C VAL A 226 22.65 9.16 -10.88
N ILE A 227 23.95 9.33 -10.71
CA ILE A 227 24.90 8.22 -10.52
C ILE A 227 25.47 8.28 -9.12
N ALA A 228 25.37 7.16 -8.43
CA ALA A 228 26.03 6.92 -7.16
C ALA A 228 27.41 6.29 -7.43
N VAL A 229 28.45 6.83 -6.82
CA VAL A 229 29.81 6.34 -6.95
C VAL A 229 30.34 6.03 -5.56
N THR A 230 30.95 4.87 -5.37
CA THR A 230 31.66 4.55 -4.11
C THR A 230 32.86 5.47 -3.94
N LYS A 231 33.18 5.87 -2.71
CA LYS A 231 34.30 6.82 -2.47
C LYS A 231 35.67 6.33 -2.92
N ASP A 232 35.85 5.02 -3.00
CA ASP A 232 37.03 4.40 -3.59
C ASP A 232 37.01 4.39 -5.12
N SER A 233 35.93 4.93 -5.72
CA SER A 233 35.70 4.98 -7.17
C SER A 233 35.67 3.61 -7.86
N SER A 234 35.57 2.53 -7.10
CA SER A 234 35.59 1.17 -7.63
C SER A 234 34.30 0.78 -8.32
N MET A 235 33.17 1.32 -7.85
CA MET A 235 31.84 0.99 -8.37
C MET A 235 30.98 2.22 -8.61
N ARG A 236 30.12 2.13 -9.64
CA ARG A 236 29.16 3.16 -9.97
C ARG A 236 27.79 2.51 -10.27
N PHE A 237 26.73 3.20 -9.85
CA PHE A 237 25.36 2.71 -9.97
C PHE A 237 24.47 3.85 -10.45
N GLU A 238 23.61 3.59 -11.40
CA GLU A 238 22.56 4.52 -11.78
C GLU A 238 21.43 4.50 -10.74
N LEU A 239 21.36 5.56 -9.92
CA LEU A 239 20.35 5.68 -8.87
C LEU A 239 19.00 6.17 -9.40
N ALA A 240 19.03 7.06 -10.41
CA ALA A 240 17.80 7.60 -11.01
C ALA A 240 18.04 8.03 -12.47
N ARG A 241 17.00 7.91 -13.28
CA ARG A 241 16.95 8.40 -14.67
C ARG A 241 15.62 9.13 -14.87
N GLY A 242 15.70 10.39 -15.35
CA GLY A 242 14.56 11.28 -15.43
C GLY A 242 14.13 11.84 -14.08
N ALA A 243 12.97 12.51 -14.03
CA ALA A 243 12.42 13.04 -12.78
C ALA A 243 11.81 11.90 -11.95
N VAL A 244 12.35 11.69 -10.75
CA VAL A 244 11.87 10.69 -9.80
C VAL A 244 11.45 11.35 -8.48
N SER A 245 10.62 10.68 -7.71
CA SER A 245 10.18 11.13 -6.39
C SER A 245 11.19 10.80 -5.28
N ILE A 246 11.03 11.41 -4.10
CA ILE A 246 11.87 11.06 -2.93
C ILE A 246 11.69 9.59 -2.51
N PRO A 247 10.48 9.03 -2.43
CA PRO A 247 10.32 7.60 -2.17
C PRO A 247 11.06 6.70 -3.17
N ASP A 248 11.04 7.02 -4.47
CA ASP A 248 11.77 6.24 -5.48
C ASP A 248 13.29 6.29 -5.23
N LEU A 249 13.83 7.44 -4.81
CA LEU A 249 15.24 7.57 -4.42
C LEU A 249 15.55 6.74 -3.16
N GLU A 250 14.64 6.74 -2.18
CA GLU A 250 14.75 5.91 -0.97
C GLU A 250 14.79 4.42 -1.32
N ASP A 251 13.88 3.95 -2.15
CA ASP A 251 13.82 2.55 -2.58
C ASP A 251 15.07 2.13 -3.34
N LYS A 252 15.56 2.97 -4.25
CA LYS A 252 16.82 2.71 -4.98
C LYS A 252 18.05 2.71 -4.06
N ALA A 253 18.07 3.60 -3.08
CA ALA A 253 19.16 3.63 -2.10
C ALA A 253 19.16 2.38 -1.21
N LEU A 254 17.98 1.85 -0.83
CA LEU A 254 17.88 0.58 -0.09
C LEU A 254 18.40 -0.60 -0.92
N LEU A 255 18.01 -0.69 -2.19
CA LEU A 255 18.54 -1.72 -3.11
C LEU A 255 20.07 -1.64 -3.24
N LEU A 256 20.60 -0.42 -3.34
CA LEU A 256 22.04 -0.21 -3.40
C LEU A 256 22.74 -0.64 -2.10
N ALA A 257 22.12 -0.34 -0.94
CA ALA A 257 22.65 -0.77 0.34
C ALA A 257 22.73 -2.30 0.46
N GLU A 258 21.68 -2.98 0.04
CA GLU A 258 21.62 -4.44 0.03
C GLU A 258 22.66 -5.05 -0.90
N TYR A 259 22.80 -4.49 -2.12
CA TYR A 259 23.81 -4.90 -3.07
C TYR A 259 25.23 -4.77 -2.50
N LEU A 260 25.57 -3.60 -1.94
CA LEU A 260 26.89 -3.36 -1.37
C LEU A 260 27.17 -4.26 -0.17
N LYS A 261 26.16 -4.51 0.69
CA LYS A 261 26.31 -5.44 1.81
C LYS A 261 26.66 -6.86 1.35
N THR A 262 26.01 -7.32 0.29
CA THR A 262 26.22 -8.68 -0.25
C THR A 262 27.59 -8.80 -0.90
N HIS A 263 28.05 -7.79 -1.66
CA HIS A 263 29.28 -7.87 -2.44
C HIS A 263 30.54 -7.45 -1.69
N LEU A 264 30.42 -6.55 -0.69
CA LEU A 264 31.57 -6.18 0.15
C LEU A 264 31.90 -7.25 1.20
N ASN A 265 30.92 -8.05 1.64
CA ASN A 265 31.17 -9.17 2.55
C ASN A 265 31.80 -10.39 1.87
N THR A 266 31.77 -10.48 0.53
CA THR A 266 32.39 -11.57 -0.24
C THR A 266 33.84 -11.30 -0.62
N VAL A 267 34.35 -10.06 -0.49
CA VAL A 267 35.73 -9.69 -0.82
C VAL A 267 36.66 -9.72 0.39
N GLY A 268 36.12 -10.00 1.58
CA GLY A 268 36.85 -10.04 2.85
C GLY A 268 37.05 -11.45 3.45
N GLN A 269 36.91 -12.52 2.62
CA GLN A 269 37.26 -13.90 3.03
C GLN A 269 38.42 -14.43 2.23
#